data_d0c0e299eebeb6764076f0b03fc76360
#
_entry.id   d0c0e299eebeb6764076f0b03fc76360
#
_cell.length_a   1.000
_cell.length_b   1.000
_cell.length_c   1.000
_cell.angle_alpha   90.00
_cell.angle_beta   90.00
_cell.angle_gamma   90.00
#
_symmetry.space_group_name_H-M   'P 1'
#
loop_
_entity.id
_entity.type
_entity.pdbx_description
1 polymer ?
#
loop_
_entity_poly.entity_id
_entity_poly.type
_entity_poly.pdbx_seq_one_letter_code
_entity_poly.pdbx_strand_id
1 'polypeptide(L)'
;LPAEDEFAEYEQLQASIGSTKKALRILDANANIEDLEIAANRRKDDLLVYFALGLFDRRAKYSEMPNSLQRDIKVFFRTYQSALAEGRESLFSIASPEVIAVACQSASAILPSSVHDESDQLTFHQKYLELLPPVLRIYVGCASQLFGDLEEVDLIKIHIRSGKVSFMGYDDFETSPLPTLTQRIKVKLRDQDV
;
A
#
# COMPACT_ATOMS: atom_id res chain seq x y z
N LEU A 1 21.35 6.11 -5.32
CA LEU A 1 21.87 4.98 -6.09
C LEU A 1 21.64 3.71 -5.28
N PRO A 2 21.14 2.62 -5.89
CA PRO A 2 20.96 1.36 -5.17
C PRO A 2 22.32 0.84 -4.69
N ALA A 3 22.33 0.24 -3.51
CA ALA A 3 23.53 -0.35 -2.93
C ALA A 3 23.61 -1.86 -3.29
N GLU A 4 24.75 -2.47 -2.97
CA GLU A 4 25.00 -3.89 -3.27
C GLU A 4 23.94 -4.82 -2.70
N ASP A 5 23.43 -4.51 -1.52
CA ASP A 5 22.39 -5.26 -0.82
C ASP A 5 20.97 -5.12 -1.39
N GLU A 6 20.79 -4.27 -2.40
CA GLU A 6 19.49 -4.03 -3.07
C GLU A 6 19.33 -4.77 -4.40
N PHE A 7 20.36 -5.46 -4.85
CA PHE A 7 20.33 -6.25 -6.08
C PHE A 7 20.45 -7.75 -5.77
N ALA A 8 19.44 -8.52 -6.08
CA ALA A 8 19.49 -9.97 -5.93
C ALA A 8 20.59 -10.63 -6.78
N GLU A 9 20.90 -10.03 -7.95
CA GLU A 9 21.91 -10.52 -8.89
C GLU A 9 23.14 -9.62 -8.94
N TYR A 10 23.55 -9.03 -7.82
CA TYR A 10 24.68 -8.10 -7.79
C TYR A 10 25.97 -8.66 -8.39
N GLU A 11 26.31 -9.92 -8.07
CA GLU A 11 27.51 -10.58 -8.62
C GLU A 11 27.45 -10.75 -10.14
N GLN A 12 26.28 -11.10 -10.69
CA GLN A 12 26.07 -11.22 -12.13
C GLN A 12 26.14 -9.85 -12.82
N LEU A 13 25.57 -8.84 -12.22
CA LEU A 13 25.62 -7.47 -12.69
C LEU A 13 27.08 -6.96 -12.71
N GLN A 14 27.84 -7.24 -11.65
CA GLN A 14 29.23 -6.85 -11.55
C GLN A 14 30.11 -7.58 -12.59
N ALA A 15 29.88 -8.90 -12.82
CA ALA A 15 30.58 -9.69 -13.82
C ALA A 15 30.29 -9.20 -15.25
N SER A 16 29.04 -8.81 -15.55
CA SER A 16 28.59 -8.42 -16.89
C SER A 16 28.91 -6.97 -17.23
N ILE A 17 28.75 -6.04 -16.30
CA ILE A 17 28.82 -4.58 -16.50
C ILE A 17 30.05 -3.96 -15.86
N GLY A 18 30.61 -4.62 -14.84
CA GLY A 18 31.85 -4.24 -14.16
C GLY A 18 31.67 -3.33 -12.95
N SER A 19 30.58 -2.56 -12.83
CA SER A 19 30.27 -1.81 -11.61
C SER A 19 28.84 -1.27 -11.60
N THR A 20 28.27 -1.12 -10.40
CA THR A 20 26.94 -0.51 -10.17
C THR A 20 26.87 0.90 -10.80
N LYS A 21 27.93 1.70 -10.67
CA LYS A 21 27.97 3.04 -11.27
C LYS A 21 27.85 3.03 -12.80
N LYS A 22 28.42 2.03 -13.45
CA LYS A 22 28.30 1.86 -14.92
C LYS A 22 26.91 1.37 -15.30
N ALA A 23 26.35 0.44 -14.53
CA ALA A 23 24.98 -0.04 -14.71
C ALA A 23 23.96 1.10 -14.61
N LEU A 24 24.09 1.97 -13.60
CA LEU A 24 23.23 3.12 -13.41
C LEU A 24 23.33 4.15 -14.53
N ARG A 25 24.54 4.41 -15.06
CA ARG A 25 24.70 5.26 -16.24
C ARG A 25 24.00 4.70 -17.49
N ILE A 26 24.01 3.38 -17.64
CA ILE A 26 23.29 2.72 -18.73
C ILE A 26 21.79 2.84 -18.53
N LEU A 27 21.33 2.67 -17.29
CA LEU A 27 19.93 2.86 -16.91
C LEU A 27 19.47 4.29 -17.17
N ASP A 28 20.18 5.28 -16.66
CA ASP A 28 19.88 6.72 -16.87
C ASP A 28 19.82 7.10 -18.36
N ALA A 29 20.66 6.46 -19.19
CA ALA A 29 20.68 6.73 -20.63
C ALA A 29 19.56 6.05 -21.42
N ASN A 30 18.93 5.00 -20.87
CA ASN A 30 17.95 4.16 -21.57
C ASN A 30 16.59 4.08 -20.88
N ALA A 31 16.49 4.45 -19.61
CA ALA A 31 15.23 4.43 -18.87
C ALA A 31 14.34 5.61 -19.26
N ASN A 32 13.04 5.37 -19.33
CA ASN A 32 12.07 6.45 -19.42
C ASN A 32 11.99 7.15 -18.05
N ILE A 33 12.18 8.46 -18.04
CA ILE A 33 12.13 9.29 -16.82
C ILE A 33 10.75 9.15 -16.15
N GLU A 34 9.68 9.10 -16.94
CA GLU A 34 8.32 8.96 -16.44
C GLU A 34 8.12 7.65 -15.66
N ASP A 35 8.66 6.53 -16.16
CA ASP A 35 8.59 5.24 -15.46
C ASP A 35 9.37 5.26 -14.13
N LEU A 36 10.50 5.97 -14.09
CA LEU A 36 11.27 6.14 -12.86
C LEU A 36 10.53 7.00 -11.82
N GLU A 37 9.85 8.06 -12.26
CA GLU A 37 9.05 8.91 -11.39
C GLU A 37 7.83 8.15 -10.84
N ILE A 38 7.16 7.34 -11.66
CA ILE A 38 6.06 6.46 -11.25
C ILE A 38 6.56 5.47 -10.19
N ALA A 39 7.71 4.82 -10.42
CA ALA A 39 8.29 3.87 -9.48
C ALA A 39 8.69 4.55 -8.16
N ALA A 40 9.27 5.75 -8.21
CA ALA A 40 9.64 6.53 -7.04
C ALA A 40 8.40 6.93 -6.21
N ASN A 41 7.34 7.39 -6.88
CA ASN A 41 6.09 7.74 -6.22
C ASN A 41 5.44 6.51 -5.54
N ARG A 42 5.37 5.36 -6.23
CA ARG A 42 4.89 4.11 -5.63
C ARG A 42 5.70 3.72 -4.40
N ARG A 43 7.03 3.84 -4.47
CA ARG A 43 7.89 3.54 -3.31
C ARG A 43 7.62 4.49 -2.14
N LYS A 44 7.45 5.79 -2.40
CA LYS A 44 7.07 6.76 -1.36
C LYS A 44 5.72 6.41 -0.75
N ASP A 45 4.74 6.02 -1.55
CA ASP A 45 3.41 5.61 -1.11
C ASP A 45 3.46 4.38 -0.19
N ASP A 46 4.27 3.37 -0.55
CA ASP A 46 4.50 2.19 0.29
C ASP A 46 5.09 2.56 1.65
N LEU A 47 6.04 3.48 1.65
CA LEU A 47 6.65 3.97 2.90
C LEU A 47 5.66 4.77 3.75
N LEU A 48 4.78 5.57 3.15
CA LEU A 48 3.71 6.27 3.88
C LEU A 48 2.78 5.28 4.58
N VAL A 49 2.36 4.22 3.88
CA VAL A 49 1.54 3.14 4.46
C VAL A 49 2.30 2.45 5.60
N TYR A 50 3.57 2.10 5.38
CA TYR A 50 4.42 1.48 6.41
C TYR A 50 4.52 2.34 7.67
N PHE A 51 4.79 3.65 7.54
CA PHE A 51 4.91 4.54 8.69
C PHE A 51 3.57 4.83 9.36
N ALA A 52 2.48 4.91 8.59
CA ALA A 52 1.14 5.10 9.13
C ALA A 52 0.69 3.89 9.98
N LEU A 53 0.77 2.68 9.42
CA LEU A 53 0.36 1.46 10.11
C LEU A 53 1.33 1.07 11.23
N GLY A 54 2.62 1.34 11.08
CA GLY A 54 3.63 1.14 12.12
C GLY A 54 3.41 1.99 13.39
N LEU A 55 2.43 2.91 13.40
CA LEU A 55 2.02 3.63 14.62
C LEU A 55 1.25 2.73 15.61
N PHE A 56 0.70 1.62 15.15
CA PHE A 56 0.03 0.63 16.00
C PHE A 56 1.02 -0.30 16.70
N ASP A 57 2.23 -0.42 16.17
CA ASP A 57 3.27 -1.30 16.69
C ASP A 57 4.31 -0.54 17.53
N ARG A 58 5.16 -1.31 18.22
CA ARG A 58 6.33 -0.75 18.89
C ARG A 58 7.30 -0.22 17.83
N ARG A 59 7.54 1.10 17.84
CA ARG A 59 8.44 1.75 16.89
C ARG A 59 9.85 1.18 16.94
N ALA A 60 10.35 0.74 15.78
CA ALA A 60 11.75 0.42 15.63
C ALA A 60 12.59 1.71 15.68
N LYS A 61 13.78 1.63 16.29
CA LYS A 61 14.72 2.75 16.25
C LYS A 61 15.29 2.88 14.83
N TYR A 62 15.54 4.10 14.38
CA TYR A 62 16.12 4.35 13.08
C TYR A 62 17.41 3.54 12.82
N SER A 63 18.28 3.42 13.84
CA SER A 63 19.54 2.66 13.76
C SER A 63 19.36 1.14 13.64
N GLU A 64 18.18 0.62 13.95
CA GLU A 64 17.85 -0.82 13.90
C GLU A 64 17.15 -1.19 12.58
N MET A 65 16.83 -0.19 11.77
CA MET A 65 16.17 -0.41 10.48
C MET A 65 17.17 -0.92 9.42
N PRO A 66 16.70 -1.72 8.43
CA PRO A 66 17.52 -2.10 7.28
C PRO A 66 18.13 -0.88 6.58
N ASN A 67 19.35 -1.03 6.07
CA ASN A 67 20.05 0.06 5.37
C ASN A 67 19.26 0.61 4.17
N SER A 68 18.56 -0.23 3.43
CA SER A 68 17.67 0.16 2.33
C SER A 68 16.59 1.13 2.81
N LEU A 69 15.89 0.78 3.90
CA LEU A 69 14.85 1.64 4.47
C LEU A 69 15.42 2.97 4.99
N GLN A 70 16.61 2.96 5.61
CA GLN A 70 17.27 4.20 6.04
C GLN A 70 17.63 5.11 4.85
N ARG A 71 18.03 4.53 3.69
CA ARG A 71 18.28 5.27 2.45
C ARG A 71 17.01 5.88 1.90
N ASP A 72 15.94 5.09 1.82
CA ASP A 72 14.62 5.54 1.36
C ASP A 72 14.10 6.72 2.20
N ILE A 73 14.19 6.61 3.53
CA ILE A 73 13.81 7.71 4.42
C ILE A 73 14.55 9.00 4.08
N LYS A 74 15.86 8.92 3.82
CA LYS A 74 16.67 10.10 3.47
C LYS A 74 16.25 10.68 2.11
N VAL A 75 15.95 9.83 1.14
CA VAL A 75 15.57 10.25 -0.23
C VAL A 75 14.18 10.87 -0.23
N PHE A 76 13.18 10.21 0.35
CA PHE A 76 11.78 10.60 0.21
C PHE A 76 11.30 11.58 1.29
N PHE A 77 11.87 11.50 2.50
CA PHE A 77 11.39 12.28 3.66
C PHE A 77 12.47 13.16 4.28
N ARG A 78 13.72 13.07 3.84
CA ARG A 78 14.90 13.74 4.39
C ARG A 78 15.27 13.28 5.80
N THR A 79 14.30 13.16 6.72
CA THR A 79 14.52 12.72 8.09
C THR A 79 13.51 11.67 8.51
N TYR A 80 13.89 10.85 9.49
CA TYR A 80 12.98 9.87 10.09
C TYR A 80 11.78 10.54 10.78
N GLN A 81 11.98 11.71 11.38
CA GLN A 81 10.90 12.44 12.03
C GLN A 81 9.88 12.97 11.02
N SER A 82 10.34 13.44 9.85
CA SER A 82 9.44 13.84 8.76
C SER A 82 8.63 12.65 8.24
N ALA A 83 9.26 11.48 8.05
CA ALA A 83 8.56 10.26 7.64
C ALA A 83 7.45 9.87 8.63
N LEU A 84 7.74 9.93 9.94
CA LEU A 84 6.75 9.68 10.98
C LEU A 84 5.63 10.72 11.01
N ALA A 85 5.95 11.99 10.76
CA ALA A 85 4.97 13.07 10.74
C ALA A 85 4.02 12.91 9.54
N GLU A 86 4.54 12.68 8.34
CA GLU A 86 3.74 12.43 7.13
C GLU A 86 2.89 11.15 7.26
N GLY A 87 3.46 10.06 7.80
CA GLY A 87 2.70 8.84 8.08
C GLY A 87 1.56 9.07 9.07
N ARG A 88 1.79 9.85 10.12
CA ARG A 88 0.75 10.22 11.08
C ARG A 88 -0.34 11.09 10.45
N GLU A 89 0.02 12.08 9.66
CA GLU A 89 -0.93 12.91 8.93
C GLU A 89 -1.80 12.08 8.01
N SER A 90 -1.18 11.16 7.24
CA SER A 90 -1.90 10.22 6.39
C SER A 90 -2.85 9.32 7.17
N LEU A 91 -2.43 8.83 8.36
CA LEU A 91 -3.30 8.02 9.22
C LEU A 91 -4.51 8.83 9.71
N PHE A 92 -4.33 10.08 10.14
CA PHE A 92 -5.45 10.89 10.60
C PHE A 92 -6.36 11.36 9.46
N SER A 93 -5.86 11.49 8.24
CA SER A 93 -6.66 11.89 7.07
C SER A 93 -7.77 10.90 6.74
N ILE A 94 -7.61 9.61 7.09
CA ILE A 94 -8.65 8.59 6.84
C ILE A 94 -9.94 8.81 7.65
N ALA A 95 -9.92 9.68 8.63
CA ALA A 95 -11.12 10.03 9.40
C ALA A 95 -12.12 10.89 8.60
N SER A 96 -11.68 11.55 7.50
CA SER A 96 -12.53 12.36 6.63
C SER A 96 -13.20 11.49 5.55
N PRO A 97 -14.55 11.40 5.52
CA PRO A 97 -15.27 10.72 4.46
C PRO A 97 -15.02 11.31 3.08
N GLU A 98 -14.74 12.61 2.98
CA GLU A 98 -14.45 13.31 1.73
C GLU A 98 -13.11 12.83 1.15
N VAL A 99 -12.09 12.66 1.99
CA VAL A 99 -10.79 12.11 1.58
C VAL A 99 -10.95 10.67 1.08
N ILE A 100 -11.74 9.86 1.78
CA ILE A 100 -12.02 8.48 1.37
C ILE A 100 -12.80 8.46 0.05
N ALA A 101 -13.80 9.35 -0.15
CA ALA A 101 -14.57 9.42 -1.39
C ALA A 101 -13.69 9.74 -2.61
N VAL A 102 -12.84 10.76 -2.51
CA VAL A 102 -11.89 11.14 -3.58
C VAL A 102 -10.93 9.99 -3.88
N ALA A 103 -10.41 9.33 -2.85
CA ALA A 103 -9.50 8.21 -3.01
C ALA A 103 -10.21 6.98 -3.66
N CYS A 104 -11.47 6.70 -3.30
CA CYS A 104 -12.27 5.64 -3.93
C CYS A 104 -12.53 5.93 -5.41
N GLN A 105 -12.84 7.17 -5.76
CA GLN A 105 -13.01 7.59 -7.16
C GLN A 105 -11.72 7.39 -7.96
N SER A 106 -10.58 7.84 -7.42
CA SER A 106 -9.28 7.63 -8.06
C SER A 106 -8.94 6.16 -8.21
N ALA A 107 -9.21 5.35 -7.17
CA ALA A 107 -8.97 3.91 -7.20
C ALA A 107 -9.83 3.20 -8.26
N SER A 108 -11.11 3.55 -8.38
CA SER A 108 -12.02 2.94 -9.36
C SER A 108 -11.56 3.13 -10.81
N ALA A 109 -10.83 4.21 -11.09
CA ALA A 109 -10.30 4.49 -12.42
C ALA A 109 -9.07 3.65 -12.79
N ILE A 110 -8.32 3.16 -11.81
CA ILE A 110 -7.08 2.40 -12.03
C ILE A 110 -7.20 0.91 -11.75
N LEU A 111 -8.20 0.49 -10.98
CA LEU A 111 -8.41 -0.92 -10.65
C LEU A 111 -8.89 -1.71 -11.89
N PRO A 112 -8.30 -2.89 -12.18
CA PRO A 112 -8.71 -3.73 -13.31
C PRO A 112 -10.15 -4.20 -13.21
N SER A 113 -10.67 -4.38 -11.98
CA SER A 113 -12.03 -4.77 -11.70
C SER A 113 -12.46 -4.23 -10.34
N SER A 114 -13.52 -3.43 -10.33
CA SER A 114 -14.12 -2.89 -9.11
C SER A 114 -15.58 -2.52 -9.35
N VAL A 115 -16.37 -2.48 -8.27
CA VAL A 115 -17.71 -1.90 -8.25
C VAL A 115 -17.69 -0.68 -7.36
N HIS A 116 -17.87 0.48 -7.96
CA HIS A 116 -17.88 1.76 -7.27
C HIS A 116 -19.27 2.41 -7.35
N ASP A 117 -19.87 2.63 -6.19
CA ASP A 117 -21.00 3.54 -6.01
C ASP A 117 -20.46 4.81 -5.35
N GLU A 118 -20.39 5.90 -6.12
CA GLU A 118 -19.76 7.17 -5.71
C GLU A 118 -20.31 7.73 -4.40
N SER A 119 -21.56 7.43 -4.07
CA SER A 119 -22.22 7.91 -2.87
C SER A 119 -21.95 7.08 -1.63
N ASP A 120 -21.58 5.81 -1.76
CA ASP A 120 -21.62 4.86 -0.66
C ASP A 120 -20.41 3.93 -0.53
N GLN A 121 -19.94 3.30 -1.61
CA GLN A 121 -18.99 2.19 -1.46
C GLN A 121 -18.08 1.94 -2.67
N LEU A 122 -16.89 1.38 -2.37
CA LEU A 122 -15.99 0.77 -3.35
C LEU A 122 -15.78 -0.70 -2.97
N THR A 123 -16.04 -1.63 -3.91
CA THR A 123 -15.77 -3.06 -3.75
C THR A 123 -14.74 -3.51 -4.79
N PHE A 124 -13.72 -4.24 -4.34
CA PHE A 124 -12.63 -4.72 -5.20
C PHE A 124 -12.07 -6.04 -4.67
N HIS A 125 -11.34 -6.76 -5.52
CA HIS A 125 -10.67 -8.01 -5.13
C HIS A 125 -9.44 -7.71 -4.27
N GLN A 126 -9.23 -8.49 -3.20
CA GLN A 126 -8.14 -8.35 -2.24
C GLN A 126 -6.75 -8.29 -2.91
N LYS A 127 -6.51 -9.05 -3.99
CA LYS A 127 -5.25 -9.02 -4.75
C LYS A 127 -4.86 -7.65 -5.33
N TYR A 128 -5.81 -6.71 -5.41
CA TYR A 128 -5.58 -5.35 -5.88
C TYR A 128 -5.33 -4.34 -4.76
N LEU A 129 -5.22 -4.79 -3.51
CA LEU A 129 -5.02 -3.91 -2.35
C LEU A 129 -3.80 -2.97 -2.52
N GLU A 130 -2.71 -3.50 -3.07
CA GLU A 130 -1.47 -2.72 -3.27
C GLU A 130 -1.57 -1.69 -4.40
N LEU A 131 -2.57 -1.80 -5.29
CA LEU A 131 -2.81 -0.82 -6.35
C LEU A 131 -3.58 0.40 -5.87
N LEU A 132 -4.14 0.35 -4.68
CA LEU A 132 -4.91 1.44 -4.11
C LEU A 132 -4.01 2.64 -3.74
N PRO A 133 -4.57 3.87 -3.78
CA PRO A 133 -3.94 5.03 -3.17
C PRO A 133 -3.58 4.78 -1.69
N PRO A 134 -2.49 5.39 -1.16
CA PRO A 134 -2.02 5.15 0.20
C PRO A 134 -3.10 5.30 1.28
N VAL A 135 -3.96 6.31 1.14
CA VAL A 135 -5.08 6.56 2.06
C VAL A 135 -6.01 5.36 2.20
N LEU A 136 -6.37 4.69 1.09
CA LEU A 136 -7.23 3.50 1.14
C LEU A 136 -6.49 2.28 1.66
N ARG A 137 -5.20 2.13 1.34
CA ARG A 137 -4.36 1.07 1.90
C ARG A 137 -4.25 1.20 3.43
N ILE A 138 -4.06 2.43 3.92
CA ILE A 138 -4.06 2.72 5.36
C ILE A 138 -5.44 2.43 5.96
N TYR A 139 -6.53 2.86 5.30
CA TYR A 139 -7.89 2.64 5.77
C TYR A 139 -8.22 1.14 5.92
N VAL A 140 -7.90 0.34 4.91
CA VAL A 140 -8.06 -1.13 4.96
C VAL A 140 -7.09 -1.74 5.97
N GLY A 141 -5.84 -1.28 6.03
CA GLY A 141 -4.85 -1.74 6.98
C GLY A 141 -5.27 -1.53 8.43
N CYS A 142 -5.91 -0.38 8.76
CA CYS A 142 -6.50 -0.17 10.08
C CYS A 142 -7.59 -1.19 10.40
N ALA A 143 -8.43 -1.54 9.42
CA ALA A 143 -9.45 -2.57 9.62
C ALA A 143 -8.83 -3.96 9.79
N SER A 144 -7.76 -4.27 9.07
CA SER A 144 -7.03 -5.54 9.21
C SER A 144 -6.40 -5.71 10.59
N GLN A 145 -5.92 -4.62 11.22
CA GLN A 145 -5.39 -4.69 12.59
C GLN A 145 -6.45 -5.16 13.61
N LEU A 146 -7.71 -4.88 13.36
CA LEU A 146 -8.83 -5.32 14.21
C LEU A 146 -9.34 -6.71 13.83
N PHE A 147 -9.30 -7.05 12.55
CA PHE A 147 -9.81 -8.33 12.04
C PHE A 147 -8.81 -9.48 12.15
N GLY A 148 -7.54 -9.24 11.76
CA GLY A 148 -6.50 -10.25 11.65
C GLY A 148 -6.10 -10.57 10.22
N ASP A 149 -5.94 -11.86 9.90
CA ASP A 149 -5.43 -12.32 8.62
C ASP A 149 -6.47 -12.17 7.48
N LEU A 150 -5.98 -11.78 6.29
CA LEU A 150 -6.77 -11.63 5.08
C LEU A 150 -6.65 -12.81 4.11
N GLU A 151 -6.04 -13.93 4.49
CA GLU A 151 -5.80 -15.07 3.59
C GLU A 151 -7.08 -15.67 2.99
N GLU A 152 -8.18 -15.65 3.75
CA GLU A 152 -9.49 -16.18 3.31
C GLU A 152 -10.41 -15.08 2.74
N VAL A 153 -9.87 -13.91 2.42
CA VAL A 153 -10.65 -12.79 1.90
C VAL A 153 -10.49 -12.67 0.39
N ASP A 154 -11.60 -12.75 -0.34
CA ASP A 154 -11.62 -12.52 -1.79
C ASP A 154 -11.94 -11.07 -2.14
N LEU A 155 -12.98 -10.52 -1.52
CA LEU A 155 -13.44 -9.16 -1.78
C LEU A 155 -13.37 -8.28 -0.55
N ILE A 156 -12.92 -7.05 -0.76
CA ILE A 156 -12.91 -5.98 0.23
C ILE A 156 -13.89 -4.90 -0.21
N LYS A 157 -14.74 -4.46 0.72
CA LYS A 157 -15.67 -3.36 0.51
C LYS A 157 -15.37 -2.22 1.48
N ILE A 158 -15.04 -1.06 0.94
CA ILE A 158 -14.90 0.19 1.68
C ILE A 158 -16.23 0.91 1.68
N HIS A 159 -16.75 1.25 2.86
CA HIS A 159 -17.94 2.08 3.03
C HIS A 159 -17.53 3.53 3.28
N ILE A 160 -17.76 4.40 2.28
CA ILE A 160 -17.20 5.75 2.23
C ILE A 160 -17.63 6.59 3.44
N ARG A 161 -18.92 6.62 3.78
CA ARG A 161 -19.46 7.53 4.80
C ARG A 161 -19.51 6.95 6.21
N SER A 162 -19.57 5.62 6.31
CA SER A 162 -19.93 4.98 7.59
C SER A 162 -18.71 4.55 8.43
N GLY A 163 -17.48 4.79 7.96
CA GLY A 163 -16.27 4.39 8.69
C GLY A 163 -16.14 2.87 8.84
N LYS A 164 -16.56 2.10 7.81
CA LYS A 164 -16.60 0.63 7.85
C LYS A 164 -15.82 0.03 6.69
N VAL A 165 -15.25 -1.14 6.94
CA VAL A 165 -14.70 -2.05 5.92
C VAL A 165 -15.36 -3.39 6.08
N SER A 166 -15.78 -4.01 4.96
CA SER A 166 -16.25 -5.39 4.97
C SER A 166 -15.26 -6.28 4.25
N PHE A 167 -14.89 -7.39 4.89
CA PHE A 167 -14.09 -8.47 4.34
C PHE A 167 -15.04 -9.63 4.00
N MET A 168 -14.93 -10.16 2.78
CA MET A 168 -15.84 -11.18 2.27
C MET A 168 -15.04 -12.33 1.67
N GLY A 169 -15.28 -13.54 2.16
CA GLY A 169 -14.76 -14.79 1.62
C GLY A 169 -15.85 -15.57 0.91
N TYR A 170 -15.49 -16.28 -0.15
CA TYR A 170 -16.40 -17.05 -0.96
C TYR A 170 -15.83 -18.45 -1.24
N ASP A 171 -16.71 -19.44 -1.39
CA ASP A 171 -16.34 -20.74 -1.96
C ASP A 171 -16.20 -20.61 -3.47
N ASP A 172 -15.15 -21.20 -4.02
CA ASP A 172 -14.89 -21.29 -5.47
C ASP A 172 -14.94 -19.95 -6.20
N PHE A 173 -14.43 -18.86 -5.56
CA PHE A 173 -14.49 -17.50 -6.08
C PHE A 173 -13.91 -17.38 -7.49
N GLU A 174 -12.78 -18.04 -7.77
CA GLU A 174 -12.08 -17.96 -9.06
C GLU A 174 -12.63 -18.95 -10.11
N THR A 175 -13.40 -19.96 -9.69
CA THR A 175 -13.82 -21.07 -10.56
C THR A 175 -15.31 -21.15 -10.81
N SER A 176 -16.14 -20.60 -9.92
CA SER A 176 -17.60 -20.61 -10.04
C SER A 176 -18.13 -19.31 -10.63
N PRO A 177 -19.02 -19.36 -11.63
CA PRO A 177 -19.71 -18.16 -12.14
C PRO A 177 -20.58 -17.46 -11.08
N LEU A 178 -21.02 -18.19 -10.07
CA LEU A 178 -21.80 -17.69 -8.93
C LEU A 178 -21.24 -18.27 -7.64
N PRO A 179 -20.13 -17.73 -7.13
CA PRO A 179 -19.52 -18.21 -5.90
C PRO A 179 -20.42 -17.95 -4.69
N THR A 180 -20.40 -18.87 -3.75
CA THR A 180 -21.23 -18.77 -2.53
C THR A 180 -20.47 -17.98 -1.47
N LEU A 181 -21.10 -16.94 -0.92
CA LEU A 181 -20.55 -16.18 0.20
C LEU A 181 -20.48 -17.08 1.44
N THR A 182 -19.28 -17.36 1.93
CA THR A 182 -19.04 -18.18 3.12
C THR A 182 -18.87 -17.35 4.37
N GLN A 183 -18.22 -16.18 4.22
CA GLN A 183 -17.93 -15.31 5.35
C GLN A 183 -18.09 -13.84 4.96
N ARG A 184 -18.65 -13.06 5.87
CA ARG A 184 -18.69 -11.60 5.77
C ARG A 184 -18.47 -10.99 7.13
N ILE A 185 -17.32 -10.33 7.30
CA ILE A 185 -16.96 -9.61 8.51
C ILE A 185 -16.98 -8.12 8.22
N LYS A 186 -17.58 -7.35 9.11
CA LYS A 186 -17.71 -5.91 8.98
C LYS A 186 -17.03 -5.21 10.15
N VAL A 187 -15.87 -4.62 9.88
CA VAL A 187 -15.11 -3.84 10.85
C VAL A 187 -15.61 -2.40 10.87
N LYS A 188 -15.92 -1.88 12.05
CA LYS A 188 -16.29 -0.49 12.30
C LYS A 188 -15.10 0.25 12.91
N LEU A 189 -14.39 1.03 12.11
CA LEU A 189 -13.18 1.72 12.55
C LEU A 189 -13.42 2.75 13.66
N ARG A 190 -14.59 3.42 13.66
CA ARG A 190 -14.94 4.42 14.68
C ARG A 190 -15.16 3.81 16.06
N ASP A 191 -15.80 2.66 16.09
CA ASP A 191 -16.21 1.99 17.33
C ASP A 191 -15.18 0.93 17.75
N GLN A 192 -14.17 0.66 16.89
CA GLN A 192 -13.20 -0.45 17.04
C GLN A 192 -13.89 -1.80 17.27
N ASP A 193 -14.96 -2.06 16.52
CA ASP A 193 -15.86 -3.21 16.66
C ASP A 193 -15.81 -4.04 15.35
N VAL A 194 -15.92 -5.38 15.50
CA VAL A 194 -15.86 -6.36 14.42
C VAL A 194 -17.13 -7.19 14.37
#